data_d128e17b0cb6adaff02db29f57a8f141
#
_entry.id   d128e17b0cb6adaff02db29f57a8f141
#
_cell.length_a   1.000
_cell.length_b   1.000
_cell.length_c   1.000
_cell.angle_alpha   90.00
_cell.angle_beta   90.00
_cell.angle_gamma   90.00
#
_symmetry.space_group_name_H-M   'P 1'
#
loop_
_entity.id
_entity.type
_entity.pdbx_description
1 polymer ?
#
loop_
_entity_poly.entity_id
_entity_poly.type
_entity_poly.pdbx_seq_one_letter_code
_entity_poly.pdbx_strand_id
1 'polypeptide(L)'
;LEAGKVVASGEAIARHLERETGYSFKVAVPTSYAAVIEALGSFQADIAWLPTYAYVLAKDKYDAEVRFMTVRNDLTKYRGQFLARADSDIKSIEDIRGKIIAYTDAASTSGYIYPSAILKQKGILPKDITYAGGHPQAILALYSGRADVACTYWSPPDATGKPMDAREKLLSTYPDILEKISIIGFTDWIPNDTVTFRKSMPADVAEKISNALFAFAASPEGKETLKTLYDIDGLAYATDADYDIVRTTLKTLEMDPSDLLK
;
A
#
# COMPACT_ATOMS: atom_id res chain seq x y z
N LEU A 1 -2.81 10.86 4.55
CA LEU A 1 -1.86 11.37 5.56
C LEU A 1 -1.62 12.85 5.32
N GLU A 2 -1.43 13.63 6.38
CA GLU A 2 -1.02 15.03 6.26
C GLU A 2 0.43 15.05 5.74
N ALA A 3 0.66 15.71 4.61
CA ALA A 3 1.98 15.78 3.97
C ALA A 3 3.09 16.22 4.96
N GLY A 4 2.77 17.11 5.91
CA GLY A 4 3.69 17.55 6.94
C GLY A 4 4.19 16.44 7.88
N LYS A 5 3.34 15.48 8.24
CA LYS A 5 3.73 14.33 9.08
C LYS A 5 4.66 13.37 8.33
N VAL A 6 4.40 13.16 7.03
CA VAL A 6 5.26 12.32 6.19
C VAL A 6 6.66 12.93 6.08
N VAL A 7 6.75 14.24 5.82
CA VAL A 7 8.03 14.96 5.74
C VAL A 7 8.76 14.88 7.07
N ALA A 8 8.11 15.20 8.20
CA ALA A 8 8.72 15.18 9.52
C ALA A 8 9.26 13.80 9.91
N SER A 9 8.51 12.73 9.62
CA SER A 9 8.95 11.35 9.85
C SER A 9 10.14 10.99 8.95
N GLY A 10 10.09 11.37 7.67
CA GLY A 10 11.21 11.18 6.74
C GLY A 10 12.48 11.89 7.20
N GLU A 11 12.37 13.12 7.68
CA GLU A 11 13.50 13.88 8.24
C GLU A 11 14.07 13.26 9.52
N ALA A 12 13.23 12.66 10.38
CA ALA A 12 13.70 11.95 11.57
C ALA A 12 14.51 10.71 11.18
N ILE A 13 14.04 9.94 10.20
CA ILE A 13 14.77 8.80 9.61
C ILE A 13 16.10 9.30 9.02
N ALA A 14 16.07 10.36 8.20
CA ALA A 14 17.25 10.91 7.56
C ALA A 14 18.32 11.32 8.59
N ARG A 15 17.97 12.08 9.62
CA ARG A 15 18.90 12.47 10.70
C ARG A 15 19.53 11.28 11.40
N HIS A 16 18.76 10.20 11.63
CA HIS A 16 19.32 8.98 12.22
C HIS A 16 20.34 8.35 11.27
N LEU A 17 19.96 8.17 9.98
CA LEU A 17 20.84 7.58 8.99
C LEU A 17 22.11 8.40 8.79
N GLU A 18 22.04 9.74 8.78
CA GLU A 18 23.20 10.63 8.69
C GLU A 18 24.18 10.39 9.84
N ARG A 19 23.67 10.29 11.07
CA ARG A 19 24.48 10.06 12.27
C ARG A 19 25.18 8.71 12.24
N GLU A 20 24.47 7.65 11.83
CA GLU A 20 24.99 6.28 11.87
C GLU A 20 25.88 5.94 10.66
N THR A 21 25.62 6.57 9.51
CA THR A 21 26.33 6.25 8.28
C THR A 21 27.40 7.27 7.87
N GLY A 22 27.25 8.51 8.32
CA GLY A 22 28.08 9.64 7.86
C GLY A 22 27.76 10.12 6.45
N TYR A 23 26.71 9.60 5.82
CA TYR A 23 26.20 10.11 4.53
C TYR A 23 25.16 11.21 4.77
N SER A 24 25.01 12.13 3.83
CA SER A 24 23.93 13.13 3.84
C SER A 24 22.68 12.59 3.16
N PHE A 25 21.51 12.86 3.76
CA PHE A 25 20.23 12.42 3.23
C PHE A 25 19.32 13.62 2.95
N LYS A 26 18.65 13.57 1.80
CA LYS A 26 17.64 14.55 1.41
C LYS A 26 16.28 13.83 1.30
N VAL A 27 15.29 14.32 2.01
CA VAL A 27 13.93 13.78 1.98
C VAL A 27 13.12 14.49 0.90
N ALA A 28 12.37 13.71 0.12
CA ALA A 28 11.40 14.20 -0.84
C ALA A 28 10.11 13.39 -0.74
N VAL A 29 8.97 14.06 -0.92
CA VAL A 29 7.65 13.43 -1.02
C VAL A 29 7.07 13.75 -2.38
N PRO A 30 7.23 12.87 -3.37
CA PRO A 30 6.70 13.06 -4.71
C PRO A 30 5.17 13.05 -4.73
N THR A 31 4.59 13.61 -5.80
CA THR A 31 3.13 13.75 -5.97
C THR A 31 2.44 12.47 -6.46
N SER A 32 3.21 11.49 -6.96
CA SER A 32 2.69 10.21 -7.46
C SER A 32 3.70 9.08 -7.34
N TYR A 33 3.23 7.84 -7.31
CA TYR A 33 4.10 6.66 -7.33
C TYR A 33 4.92 6.56 -8.62
N ALA A 34 4.35 6.95 -9.76
CA ALA A 34 5.08 7.02 -11.01
C ALA A 34 6.33 7.92 -10.91
N ALA A 35 6.19 9.10 -10.29
CA ALA A 35 7.31 10.01 -10.07
C ALA A 35 8.41 9.39 -9.17
N VAL A 36 8.03 8.59 -8.16
CA VAL A 36 9.00 7.88 -7.31
C VAL A 36 9.76 6.81 -8.10
N ILE A 37 9.04 6.03 -8.92
CA ILE A 37 9.62 4.98 -9.76
C ILE A 37 10.62 5.58 -10.76
N GLU A 38 10.23 6.68 -11.44
CA GLU A 38 11.12 7.40 -12.37
C GLU A 38 12.34 7.99 -11.65
N ALA A 39 12.18 8.50 -10.43
CA ALA A 39 13.28 9.04 -9.64
C ALA A 39 14.31 7.95 -9.28
N LEU A 40 13.87 6.73 -8.94
CA LEU A 40 14.77 5.58 -8.73
C LEU A 40 15.51 5.20 -10.02
N GLY A 41 14.80 5.15 -11.15
CA GLY A 41 15.37 4.79 -12.45
C GLY A 41 16.35 5.82 -13.01
N SER A 42 16.14 7.12 -12.74
CA SER A 42 16.99 8.22 -13.17
C SER A 42 18.09 8.59 -12.17
N PHE A 43 18.26 7.83 -11.08
CA PHE A 43 19.22 8.10 -10.00
C PHE A 43 19.01 9.44 -9.28
N GLN A 44 17.78 9.97 -9.32
CA GLN A 44 17.37 11.14 -8.53
C GLN A 44 16.92 10.77 -7.12
N ALA A 45 16.57 9.50 -6.91
CA ALA A 45 16.35 8.91 -5.60
C ALA A 45 17.20 7.65 -5.45
N ASP A 46 17.78 7.48 -4.28
CA ASP A 46 18.58 6.31 -3.93
C ASP A 46 17.75 5.25 -3.19
N ILE A 47 16.76 5.71 -2.40
CA ILE A 47 15.92 4.88 -1.54
C ILE A 47 14.49 5.41 -1.63
N ALA A 48 13.51 4.48 -1.69
CA ALA A 48 12.11 4.84 -1.71
C ALA A 48 11.27 3.87 -0.86
N TRP A 49 10.22 4.41 -0.23
CA TRP A 49 9.10 3.62 0.27
C TRP A 49 8.09 3.46 -0.86
N LEU A 50 7.84 2.23 -1.26
CA LEU A 50 6.93 1.92 -2.36
C LEU A 50 5.82 0.96 -1.91
N PRO A 51 4.56 1.22 -2.30
CA PRO A 51 3.53 0.20 -2.25
C PRO A 51 3.93 -1.03 -3.06
N THR A 52 3.37 -2.16 -2.71
CA THR A 52 3.69 -3.46 -3.26
C THR A 52 3.75 -3.51 -4.79
N TYR A 53 2.71 -2.98 -5.46
CA TYR A 53 2.67 -2.96 -6.92
C TYR A 53 3.67 -1.97 -7.53
N ALA A 54 3.84 -0.81 -6.92
CA ALA A 54 4.81 0.18 -7.38
C ALA A 54 6.26 -0.35 -7.30
N TYR A 55 6.56 -1.21 -6.31
CA TYR A 55 7.84 -1.93 -6.26
C TYR A 55 8.02 -2.87 -7.47
N VAL A 56 6.99 -3.67 -7.78
CA VAL A 56 7.05 -4.58 -8.94
C VAL A 56 7.34 -3.80 -10.22
N LEU A 57 6.68 -2.66 -10.43
CA LEU A 57 6.95 -1.76 -11.55
C LEU A 57 8.39 -1.22 -11.56
N ALA A 58 8.89 -0.77 -10.40
CA ALA A 58 10.27 -0.27 -10.27
C ALA A 58 11.30 -1.38 -10.52
N LYS A 59 11.02 -2.61 -10.08
CA LYS A 59 11.85 -3.78 -10.35
C LYS A 59 11.88 -4.12 -11.83
N ASP A 60 10.71 -4.24 -12.46
CA ASP A 60 10.61 -4.67 -13.85
C ASP A 60 11.20 -3.62 -14.83
N LYS A 61 11.02 -2.33 -14.54
CA LYS A 61 11.48 -1.26 -15.43
C LYS A 61 12.92 -0.84 -15.17
N TYR A 62 13.35 -0.77 -13.93
CA TYR A 62 14.62 -0.17 -13.53
C TYR A 62 15.50 -1.09 -12.70
N ASP A 63 15.08 -2.35 -12.51
CA ASP A 63 15.81 -3.34 -11.72
C ASP A 63 16.10 -2.88 -10.27
N ALA A 64 15.16 -2.09 -9.71
CA ALA A 64 15.23 -1.65 -8.32
C ALA A 64 15.25 -2.85 -7.36
N GLU A 65 15.87 -2.69 -6.19
CA GLU A 65 16.12 -3.78 -5.26
C GLU A 65 15.36 -3.57 -3.95
N VAL A 66 14.47 -4.48 -3.59
CA VAL A 66 13.84 -4.48 -2.28
C VAL A 66 14.87 -4.88 -1.21
N ARG A 67 14.86 -4.19 -0.08
CA ARG A 67 15.67 -4.53 1.10
C ARG A 67 14.80 -4.96 2.26
N PHE A 68 13.69 -4.26 2.46
CA PHE A 68 12.76 -4.58 3.54
C PHE A 68 11.33 -4.52 3.05
N MET A 69 10.47 -5.27 3.72
CA MET A 69 9.05 -5.07 3.75
C MET A 69 8.64 -4.49 5.11
N THR A 70 7.59 -3.70 5.12
CA THR A 70 7.05 -3.15 6.36
C THR A 70 6.30 -4.22 7.14
N VAL A 71 6.35 -4.11 8.47
CA VAL A 71 5.56 -4.95 9.38
C VAL A 71 4.46 -4.09 9.98
N ARG A 72 3.22 -4.59 9.98
CA ARG A 72 2.06 -3.97 10.62
C ARG A 72 1.29 -5.02 11.40
N ASN A 73 1.01 -4.79 12.68
CA ASN A 73 0.35 -5.75 13.57
C ASN A 73 1.03 -7.12 13.55
N ASP A 74 2.38 -7.13 13.64
CA ASP A 74 3.23 -8.32 13.55
C ASP A 74 3.10 -9.11 12.23
N LEU A 75 2.46 -8.54 11.21
CA LEU A 75 2.26 -9.17 9.91
C LEU A 75 3.07 -8.47 8.82
N THR A 76 3.63 -9.29 7.92
CA THR A 76 4.30 -8.86 6.69
C THR A 76 3.37 -8.88 5.47
N LYS A 77 2.08 -9.17 5.69
CA LYS A 77 1.06 -9.29 4.65
C LYS A 77 -0.26 -8.66 5.10
N TYR A 78 -1.01 -8.17 4.15
CA TYR A 78 -2.35 -7.63 4.33
C TYR A 78 -3.28 -8.15 3.22
N ARG A 79 -4.53 -7.72 3.17
CA ARG A 79 -5.48 -8.12 2.12
C ARG A 79 -6.19 -6.90 1.54
N GLY A 80 -6.72 -7.05 0.35
CA GLY A 80 -7.83 -6.23 -0.13
C GLY A 80 -9.15 -6.74 0.46
N GLN A 81 -10.09 -5.82 0.64
CA GLN A 81 -11.47 -6.14 1.01
C GLN A 81 -12.45 -5.50 0.04
N PHE A 82 -13.56 -6.19 -0.18
CA PHE A 82 -14.74 -5.66 -0.84
C PHE A 82 -15.74 -5.24 0.22
N LEU A 83 -16.25 -4.03 0.10
CA LEU A 83 -17.19 -3.42 1.03
C LEU A 83 -18.49 -3.11 0.32
N ALA A 84 -19.61 -3.34 1.01
CA ALA A 84 -20.94 -2.92 0.58
C ALA A 84 -21.70 -2.31 1.76
N ARG A 85 -22.80 -1.56 1.48
CA ARG A 85 -23.66 -1.09 2.57
C ARG A 85 -24.36 -2.28 3.23
N ALA A 86 -24.46 -2.24 4.56
CA ALA A 86 -25.08 -3.30 5.35
C ALA A 86 -26.56 -3.50 5.02
N ASP A 87 -27.26 -2.44 4.60
CA ASP A 87 -28.67 -2.42 4.21
C ASP A 87 -28.92 -2.79 2.74
N SER A 88 -27.84 -3.03 1.95
CA SER A 88 -27.96 -3.42 0.54
C SER A 88 -28.23 -4.92 0.36
N ASP A 89 -28.60 -5.31 -0.85
CA ASP A 89 -28.73 -6.70 -1.30
C ASP A 89 -27.40 -7.38 -1.66
N ILE A 90 -26.28 -6.64 -1.57
CA ILE A 90 -24.93 -7.11 -1.93
C ILE A 90 -24.30 -7.76 -0.70
N LYS A 91 -24.16 -9.10 -0.69
CA LYS A 91 -23.66 -9.87 0.46
C LYS A 91 -22.40 -10.69 0.12
N SER A 92 -22.07 -10.80 -1.16
CA SER A 92 -20.94 -11.58 -1.68
C SER A 92 -20.27 -10.87 -2.84
N ILE A 93 -19.10 -11.36 -3.26
CA ILE A 93 -18.39 -10.85 -4.45
C ILE A 93 -19.23 -11.09 -5.72
N GLU A 94 -19.99 -12.17 -5.77
CA GLU A 94 -20.84 -12.54 -6.90
C GLU A 94 -21.96 -11.51 -7.15
N ASP A 95 -22.43 -10.83 -6.11
CA ASP A 95 -23.50 -9.83 -6.20
C ASP A 95 -23.00 -8.49 -6.80
N ILE A 96 -21.69 -8.36 -7.01
CA ILE A 96 -21.08 -7.15 -7.62
C ILE A 96 -21.43 -7.01 -9.12
N ARG A 97 -21.91 -8.07 -9.75
CA ARG A 97 -22.30 -8.03 -11.16
C ARG A 97 -23.32 -6.91 -11.43
N GLY A 98 -22.98 -6.02 -12.37
CA GLY A 98 -23.84 -4.90 -12.75
C GLY A 98 -23.94 -3.78 -11.71
N LYS A 99 -23.08 -3.74 -10.71
CA LYS A 99 -23.01 -2.70 -9.68
C LYS A 99 -21.92 -1.67 -10.00
N ILE A 100 -21.96 -0.51 -9.34
CA ILE A 100 -20.95 0.55 -9.46
C ILE A 100 -19.87 0.32 -8.40
N ILE A 101 -18.60 0.28 -8.82
CA ILE A 101 -17.47 0.08 -7.91
C ILE A 101 -16.67 1.37 -7.76
N ALA A 102 -16.37 1.74 -6.51
CA ALA A 102 -15.35 2.73 -6.17
C ALA A 102 -14.03 2.02 -5.84
N TYR A 103 -13.07 2.12 -6.73
CA TYR A 103 -11.67 1.80 -6.47
C TYR A 103 -10.93 2.99 -5.87
N THR A 104 -9.77 2.76 -5.28
CA THR A 104 -8.97 3.85 -4.68
C THR A 104 -8.18 4.62 -5.73
N ASP A 105 -7.24 3.94 -6.39
CA ASP A 105 -6.31 4.46 -7.37
C ASP A 105 -5.90 3.32 -8.31
N ALA A 106 -5.56 3.62 -9.57
CA ALA A 106 -5.16 2.64 -10.57
C ALA A 106 -3.86 1.87 -10.20
N ALA A 107 -2.98 2.47 -9.39
CA ALA A 107 -1.76 1.83 -8.89
C ALA A 107 -1.95 1.17 -7.51
N SER A 108 -3.17 1.15 -6.95
CA SER A 108 -3.42 0.56 -5.65
C SER A 108 -3.51 -0.97 -5.73
N THR A 109 -2.64 -1.67 -5.03
CA THR A 109 -2.62 -3.13 -4.98
C THR A 109 -3.92 -3.70 -4.40
N SER A 110 -4.35 -3.24 -3.21
CA SER A 110 -5.53 -3.74 -2.51
C SER A 110 -6.82 -3.05 -2.90
N GLY A 111 -6.73 -1.80 -3.38
CA GLY A 111 -7.90 -1.02 -3.75
C GLY A 111 -8.29 -1.12 -5.23
N TYR A 112 -7.48 -1.77 -6.06
CA TYR A 112 -7.77 -1.95 -7.48
C TYR A 112 -7.23 -3.27 -8.05
N ILE A 113 -5.90 -3.50 -8.04
CA ILE A 113 -5.26 -4.59 -8.79
C ILE A 113 -5.83 -5.97 -8.39
N TYR A 114 -5.75 -6.33 -7.11
CA TYR A 114 -6.23 -7.63 -6.65
C TYR A 114 -7.75 -7.77 -6.74
N PRO A 115 -8.57 -6.79 -6.34
CA PRO A 115 -10.01 -6.86 -6.56
C PRO A 115 -10.39 -7.04 -8.03
N SER A 116 -9.76 -6.30 -8.94
CA SER A 116 -10.03 -6.41 -10.38
C SER A 116 -9.67 -7.79 -10.93
N ALA A 117 -8.54 -8.37 -10.47
CA ALA A 117 -8.14 -9.71 -10.86
C ALA A 117 -9.17 -10.76 -10.45
N ILE A 118 -9.70 -10.67 -9.22
CA ILE A 118 -10.74 -11.58 -8.74
C ILE A 118 -12.01 -11.44 -9.57
N LEU A 119 -12.46 -10.22 -9.85
CA LEU A 119 -13.65 -10.01 -10.67
C LEU A 119 -13.46 -10.55 -12.09
N LYS A 120 -12.28 -10.32 -12.70
CA LYS A 120 -11.95 -10.86 -14.03
C LYS A 120 -11.94 -12.39 -14.03
N GLN A 121 -11.29 -13.04 -13.05
CA GLN A 121 -11.27 -14.51 -12.92
C GLN A 121 -12.65 -15.12 -12.76
N LYS A 122 -13.55 -14.44 -12.04
CA LYS A 122 -14.94 -14.88 -11.83
C LYS A 122 -15.89 -14.49 -12.98
N GLY A 123 -15.40 -13.76 -13.99
CA GLY A 123 -16.23 -13.24 -15.07
C GLY A 123 -17.33 -12.28 -14.60
N ILE A 124 -17.04 -11.52 -13.50
CA ILE A 124 -17.95 -10.54 -12.93
C ILE A 124 -17.66 -9.19 -13.57
N LEU A 125 -18.62 -8.66 -14.30
CA LEU A 125 -18.52 -7.33 -14.92
C LEU A 125 -19.31 -6.32 -14.10
N PRO A 126 -18.67 -5.26 -13.56
CA PRO A 126 -19.38 -4.14 -12.96
C PRO A 126 -20.14 -3.35 -14.03
N LYS A 127 -21.12 -2.56 -13.61
CA LYS A 127 -21.83 -1.60 -14.47
C LYS A 127 -20.93 -0.42 -14.81
N ASP A 128 -20.22 0.07 -13.79
CA ASP A 128 -19.32 1.22 -13.91
C ASP A 128 -18.24 1.16 -12.83
N ILE A 129 -17.15 1.88 -13.06
CA ILE A 129 -16.03 1.99 -12.12
C ILE A 129 -15.64 3.46 -11.93
N THR A 130 -15.26 3.82 -10.72
CA THR A 130 -14.70 5.13 -10.39
C THR A 130 -13.42 4.98 -9.58
N TYR A 131 -12.46 5.89 -9.76
CA TYR A 131 -11.28 6.01 -8.93
C TYR A 131 -11.47 7.18 -7.97
N ALA A 132 -11.56 6.87 -6.68
CA ALA A 132 -11.91 7.86 -5.66
C ALA A 132 -10.73 8.69 -5.16
N GLY A 133 -9.49 8.32 -5.53
CA GLY A 133 -8.26 9.01 -5.13
C GLY A 133 -7.68 8.56 -3.78
N GLY A 134 -8.31 7.60 -3.09
CA GLY A 134 -7.80 7.06 -1.83
C GLY A 134 -8.80 6.15 -1.10
N HIS A 135 -8.31 5.45 -0.07
CA HIS A 135 -9.12 4.49 0.68
C HIS A 135 -10.31 5.14 1.42
N PRO A 136 -10.13 6.22 2.18
CA PRO A 136 -11.26 6.90 2.82
C PRO A 136 -12.29 7.42 1.81
N GLN A 137 -11.84 7.95 0.68
CA GLN A 137 -12.70 8.49 -0.37
C GLN A 137 -13.54 7.40 -1.05
N ALA A 138 -12.97 6.21 -1.28
CA ALA A 138 -13.72 5.07 -1.81
C ALA A 138 -14.82 4.62 -0.83
N ILE A 139 -14.53 4.57 0.47
CA ILE A 139 -15.53 4.25 1.50
C ILE A 139 -16.61 5.33 1.56
N LEU A 140 -16.25 6.60 1.46
CA LEU A 140 -17.23 7.71 1.46
C LEU A 140 -18.11 7.71 0.21
N ALA A 141 -17.60 7.28 -0.95
CA ALA A 141 -18.42 7.08 -2.14
C ALA A 141 -19.48 6.00 -1.92
N LEU A 142 -19.10 4.89 -1.28
CA LEU A 142 -20.03 3.82 -0.86
C LEU A 142 -21.02 4.31 0.20
N TYR A 143 -20.54 4.95 1.25
CA TYR A 143 -21.35 5.42 2.36
C TYR A 143 -22.44 6.42 1.90
N SER A 144 -22.09 7.31 0.96
CA SER A 144 -23.02 8.28 0.38
C SER A 144 -23.92 7.73 -0.73
N GLY A 145 -23.78 6.44 -1.11
CA GLY A 145 -24.57 5.81 -2.17
C GLY A 145 -24.15 6.22 -3.60
N ARG A 146 -22.99 6.87 -3.78
CA ARG A 146 -22.43 7.16 -5.12
C ARG A 146 -21.81 5.93 -5.77
N ALA A 147 -21.46 4.93 -4.97
CA ALA A 147 -21.04 3.60 -5.42
C ALA A 147 -21.81 2.54 -4.62
N ASP A 148 -21.91 1.35 -5.19
CA ASP A 148 -22.55 0.19 -4.57
C ASP A 148 -21.55 -0.66 -3.78
N VAL A 149 -20.29 -0.66 -4.24
CA VAL A 149 -19.16 -1.42 -3.68
C VAL A 149 -17.94 -0.51 -3.60
N ALA A 150 -17.12 -0.69 -2.56
CA ALA A 150 -15.80 -0.08 -2.48
C ALA A 150 -14.73 -1.15 -2.23
N CYS A 151 -13.54 -0.95 -2.82
CA CYS A 151 -12.40 -1.82 -2.61
C CYS A 151 -11.30 -1.07 -1.86
N THR A 152 -10.83 -1.65 -0.74
CA THR A 152 -9.85 -0.99 0.15
C THR A 152 -8.91 -2.00 0.79
N TYR A 153 -7.94 -1.54 1.61
CA TYR A 153 -7.09 -2.44 2.38
C TYR A 153 -7.79 -2.97 3.64
N TRP A 154 -7.35 -4.16 4.07
CA TRP A 154 -7.75 -4.80 5.31
C TRP A 154 -6.54 -5.46 5.98
N SER A 155 -6.47 -5.32 7.28
CA SER A 155 -5.62 -6.10 8.18
C SER A 155 -6.49 -6.70 9.29
N PRO A 156 -6.08 -7.82 9.91
CA PRO A 156 -6.78 -8.34 11.07
C PRO A 156 -6.94 -7.28 12.16
N PRO A 157 -8.02 -7.33 12.95
CA PRO A 157 -8.15 -6.49 14.13
C PRO A 157 -6.94 -6.66 15.06
N ASP A 158 -6.62 -5.63 15.82
CA ASP A 158 -5.60 -5.70 16.83
C ASP A 158 -6.01 -6.64 18.01
N ALA A 159 -5.11 -6.85 18.96
CA ALA A 159 -5.34 -7.70 20.13
C ALA A 159 -6.54 -7.26 21.01
N THR A 160 -7.01 -6.02 20.86
CA THR A 160 -8.19 -5.49 21.58
C THR A 160 -9.47 -5.66 20.77
N GLY A 161 -9.39 -6.16 19.53
CA GLY A 161 -10.52 -6.27 18.61
C GLY A 161 -10.80 -4.97 17.83
N LYS A 162 -9.94 -3.96 17.93
CA LYS A 162 -10.08 -2.72 17.15
C LYS A 162 -9.82 -3.02 15.67
N PRO A 163 -10.72 -2.59 14.76
CA PRO A 163 -10.49 -2.71 13.31
C PRO A 163 -9.20 -2.03 12.87
N MET A 164 -8.42 -2.73 12.06
CA MET A 164 -7.17 -2.24 11.46
C MET A 164 -7.28 -2.16 9.94
N ASP A 165 -8.45 -1.86 9.45
CA ASP A 165 -8.75 -1.67 8.03
C ASP A 165 -9.07 -0.19 7.70
N ALA A 166 -9.29 0.09 6.42
CA ALA A 166 -9.48 1.45 5.93
C ALA A 166 -10.67 2.20 6.57
N ARG A 167 -11.68 1.49 7.12
CA ARG A 167 -12.84 2.09 7.80
C ARG A 167 -12.45 2.76 9.11
N GLU A 168 -11.40 2.27 9.76
CA GLU A 168 -10.87 2.86 11.02
C GLU A 168 -10.55 4.34 10.87
N LYS A 169 -10.03 4.76 9.71
CA LYS A 169 -9.66 6.16 9.43
C LYS A 169 -10.88 7.11 9.41
N LEU A 170 -12.08 6.58 9.33
CA LEU A 170 -13.32 7.36 9.27
C LEU A 170 -14.13 7.34 10.59
N LEU A 171 -13.76 6.51 11.57
CA LEU A 171 -14.51 6.34 12.82
C LEU A 171 -14.70 7.63 13.60
N SER A 172 -13.72 8.55 13.58
CA SER A 172 -13.82 9.82 14.28
C SER A 172 -14.87 10.76 13.69
N THR A 173 -15.11 10.66 12.38
CA THR A 173 -16.06 11.53 11.65
C THR A 173 -17.40 10.83 11.40
N TYR A 174 -17.37 9.51 11.22
CA TYR A 174 -18.53 8.65 10.95
C TYR A 174 -18.51 7.46 11.94
N PRO A 175 -18.99 7.67 13.19
CA PRO A 175 -18.92 6.63 14.24
C PRO A 175 -19.71 5.35 13.90
N ASP A 176 -20.71 5.45 13.02
CA ASP A 176 -21.55 4.36 12.55
C ASP A 176 -20.99 3.60 11.32
N ILE A 177 -19.78 3.94 10.87
CA ILE A 177 -19.21 3.39 9.62
C ILE A 177 -19.12 1.87 9.64
N LEU A 178 -18.80 1.26 10.78
CA LEU A 178 -18.68 -0.20 10.91
C LEU A 178 -20.02 -0.93 10.88
N GLU A 179 -21.09 -0.25 11.33
CA GLU A 179 -22.45 -0.77 11.29
C GLU A 179 -23.06 -0.65 9.89
N LYS A 180 -22.78 0.48 9.21
CA LYS A 180 -23.34 0.79 7.88
C LYS A 180 -22.58 0.15 6.73
N ILE A 181 -21.29 -0.16 6.91
CA ILE A 181 -20.43 -0.71 5.84
C ILE A 181 -19.90 -2.07 6.27
N SER A 182 -20.35 -3.09 5.57
CA SER A 182 -19.99 -4.50 5.80
C SER A 182 -18.93 -4.97 4.83
N ILE A 183 -18.09 -5.91 5.26
CA ILE A 183 -17.16 -6.65 4.41
C ILE A 183 -17.94 -7.79 3.75
N ILE A 184 -17.87 -7.88 2.42
CA ILE A 184 -18.53 -8.93 1.62
C ILE A 184 -17.54 -9.92 1.01
N GLY A 185 -16.24 -9.67 1.13
CA GLY A 185 -15.19 -10.57 0.65
C GLY A 185 -13.81 -10.00 0.79
N PHE A 186 -12.83 -10.88 0.61
CA PHE A 186 -11.40 -10.55 0.69
C PHE A 186 -10.66 -11.02 -0.56
N THR A 187 -9.53 -10.36 -0.83
CA THR A 187 -8.55 -10.86 -1.80
C THR A 187 -7.66 -11.92 -1.16
N ASP A 188 -6.74 -12.50 -1.93
CA ASP A 188 -5.59 -13.19 -1.39
C ASP A 188 -4.68 -12.25 -0.61
N TRP A 189 -3.71 -12.84 0.13
CA TRP A 189 -2.73 -12.11 0.88
C TRP A 189 -1.77 -11.35 -0.05
N ILE A 190 -1.49 -10.11 0.30
CA ILE A 190 -0.62 -9.17 -0.42
C ILE A 190 0.60 -8.93 0.46
N PRO A 191 1.83 -9.08 -0.02
CA PRO A 191 3.01 -8.65 0.72
C PRO A 191 2.92 -7.15 1.05
N ASN A 192 3.41 -6.75 2.22
CA ASN A 192 3.39 -5.34 2.62
C ASN A 192 4.32 -4.49 1.75
N ASP A 193 4.18 -3.17 1.91
CA ASP A 193 4.97 -2.14 1.22
C ASP A 193 6.48 -2.32 1.47
N THR A 194 7.27 -1.82 0.55
CA THR A 194 8.72 -2.05 0.50
C THR A 194 9.52 -0.82 0.92
N VAL A 195 10.73 -1.08 1.42
CA VAL A 195 11.86 -0.15 1.35
C VAL A 195 12.76 -0.63 0.22
N THR A 196 12.83 0.15 -0.84
CA THR A 196 13.44 -0.19 -2.11
C THR A 196 14.62 0.72 -2.40
N PHE A 197 15.72 0.12 -2.84
CA PHE A 197 16.93 0.82 -3.23
C PHE A 197 17.03 0.84 -4.76
N ARG A 198 17.64 1.91 -5.29
CA ARG A 198 17.91 1.96 -6.73
C ARG A 198 18.89 0.89 -7.16
N LYS A 199 18.83 0.49 -8.40
CA LYS A 199 19.82 -0.38 -9.02
C LYS A 199 21.23 0.16 -8.84
N SER A 200 22.18 -0.74 -8.68
CA SER A 200 23.62 -0.42 -8.65
C SER A 200 24.05 0.52 -7.51
N MET A 201 23.30 0.57 -6.41
CA MET A 201 23.86 1.16 -5.19
C MET A 201 25.07 0.32 -4.76
N PRO A 202 26.24 0.93 -4.44
CA PRO A 202 27.39 0.18 -3.96
C PRO A 202 27.02 -0.72 -2.76
N ALA A 203 27.47 -1.97 -2.77
CA ALA A 203 27.01 -2.97 -1.80
C ALA A 203 27.32 -2.59 -0.36
N ASP A 204 28.48 -2.02 -0.10
CA ASP A 204 28.93 -1.52 1.22
C ASP A 204 28.07 -0.35 1.69
N VAL A 205 27.68 0.56 0.80
CA VAL A 205 26.76 1.67 1.07
C VAL A 205 25.36 1.13 1.40
N ALA A 206 24.86 0.23 0.56
CA ALA A 206 23.54 -0.38 0.75
C ALA A 206 23.46 -1.16 2.07
N GLU A 207 24.49 -1.93 2.42
CA GLU A 207 24.55 -2.69 3.66
C GLU A 207 24.61 -1.75 4.88
N LYS A 208 25.46 -0.72 4.85
CA LYS A 208 25.58 0.26 5.92
C LYS A 208 24.26 0.98 6.20
N ILE A 209 23.57 1.43 5.15
CA ILE A 209 22.28 2.09 5.28
C ILE A 209 21.21 1.09 5.77
N SER A 210 21.20 -0.14 5.24
CA SER A 210 20.24 -1.17 5.66
C SER A 210 20.37 -1.50 7.14
N ASN A 211 21.61 -1.66 7.64
CA ASN A 211 21.85 -1.95 9.05
C ASN A 211 21.41 -0.80 9.95
N ALA A 212 21.71 0.45 9.58
CA ALA A 212 21.29 1.64 10.32
C ALA A 212 19.76 1.79 10.34
N LEU A 213 19.09 1.58 9.19
CA LEU A 213 17.63 1.68 9.09
C LEU A 213 16.93 0.57 9.89
N PHE A 214 17.46 -0.66 9.82
CA PHE A 214 16.88 -1.79 10.55
C PHE A 214 17.01 -1.59 12.08
N ALA A 215 18.19 -1.12 12.53
CA ALA A 215 18.43 -0.77 13.94
C ALA A 215 17.49 0.37 14.39
N PHE A 216 17.32 1.41 13.56
CA PHE A 216 16.36 2.48 13.84
C PHE A 216 14.94 1.95 14.01
N ALA A 217 14.47 1.13 13.09
CA ALA A 217 13.12 0.57 13.15
C ALA A 217 12.85 -0.25 14.43
N ALA A 218 13.89 -0.84 15.02
CA ALA A 218 13.80 -1.57 16.29
C ALA A 218 13.86 -0.66 17.54
N SER A 219 14.35 0.58 17.41
CA SER A 219 14.49 1.53 18.52
C SER A 219 13.13 2.12 18.94
N PRO A 220 13.01 2.65 20.19
CA PRO A 220 11.80 3.34 20.62
C PRO A 220 11.43 4.53 19.70
N GLU A 221 12.42 5.38 19.36
CA GLU A 221 12.24 6.53 18.47
C GLU A 221 11.77 6.07 17.06
N GLY A 222 12.41 5.03 16.53
CA GLY A 222 12.07 4.48 15.20
C GLY A 222 10.67 3.91 15.15
N LYS A 223 10.25 3.16 16.19
CA LYS A 223 8.88 2.63 16.28
C LYS A 223 7.84 3.74 16.30
N GLU A 224 8.05 4.79 17.08
CA GLU A 224 7.13 5.94 17.11
C GLU A 224 7.09 6.68 15.77
N THR A 225 8.26 6.90 15.15
CA THR A 225 8.39 7.56 13.85
C THR A 225 7.70 6.77 12.75
N LEU A 226 7.94 5.46 12.67
CA LEU A 226 7.35 4.58 11.65
C LEU A 226 5.85 4.40 11.87
N LYS A 227 5.40 4.34 13.13
CA LYS A 227 3.97 4.30 13.48
C LYS A 227 3.26 5.58 13.01
N THR A 228 3.87 6.73 13.22
CA THR A 228 3.35 8.02 12.74
C THR A 228 3.36 8.11 11.21
N LEU A 229 4.37 7.55 10.56
CA LEU A 229 4.54 7.62 9.11
C LEU A 229 3.41 6.89 8.37
N TYR A 230 3.25 5.59 8.60
CA TYR A 230 2.28 4.75 7.88
C TYR A 230 1.74 3.58 8.71
N ASP A 231 1.55 3.75 10.02
CA ASP A 231 1.17 2.66 10.94
C ASP A 231 2.12 1.45 10.87
N ILE A 232 3.42 1.69 10.66
CA ILE A 232 4.44 0.66 10.55
C ILE A 232 4.96 0.35 11.95
N ASP A 233 4.97 -0.93 12.33
CA ASP A 233 5.47 -1.40 13.63
C ASP A 233 6.94 -1.83 13.56
N GLY A 234 7.46 -2.09 12.35
CA GLY A 234 8.84 -2.50 12.13
C GLY A 234 9.14 -2.81 10.68
N LEU A 235 10.33 -3.35 10.45
CA LEU A 235 10.81 -3.80 9.15
C LEU A 235 11.23 -5.27 9.21
N ALA A 236 10.99 -6.02 8.15
CA ALA A 236 11.49 -7.37 7.94
C ALA A 236 12.31 -7.41 6.64
N TYR A 237 13.37 -8.22 6.60
CA TYR A 237 14.09 -8.44 5.35
C TYR A 237 13.17 -9.02 4.29
N ALA A 238 13.34 -8.58 3.05
CA ALA A 238 12.56 -9.05 1.91
C ALA A 238 13.44 -9.32 0.71
N THR A 239 12.97 -10.20 -0.15
CA THR A 239 13.56 -10.54 -1.42
C THR A 239 12.57 -10.28 -2.55
N ASP A 240 13.05 -10.17 -3.78
CA ASP A 240 12.18 -9.99 -4.95
C ASP A 240 11.17 -11.15 -5.11
N ALA A 241 11.54 -12.38 -4.73
CA ALA A 241 10.68 -13.55 -4.80
C ALA A 241 9.42 -13.43 -3.91
N ASP A 242 9.46 -12.65 -2.81
CA ASP A 242 8.30 -12.41 -1.96
C ASP A 242 7.16 -11.71 -2.71
N TYR A 243 7.46 -11.07 -3.85
CA TYR A 243 6.53 -10.30 -4.69
C TYR A 243 6.07 -11.03 -5.96
N ASP A 244 6.47 -12.30 -6.17
CA ASP A 244 6.05 -13.10 -7.33
C ASP A 244 4.54 -13.34 -7.39
N ILE A 245 3.87 -13.39 -6.24
CA ILE A 245 2.42 -13.49 -6.17
C ILE A 245 1.74 -12.27 -6.81
N VAL A 246 2.33 -11.09 -6.69
CA VAL A 246 1.83 -9.85 -7.32
C VAL A 246 1.95 -9.94 -8.83
N ARG A 247 3.09 -10.39 -9.35
CA ARG A 247 3.31 -10.61 -10.78
C ARG A 247 2.34 -11.62 -11.37
N THR A 248 2.05 -12.69 -10.62
CA THR A 248 1.05 -13.68 -11.02
C THR A 248 -0.34 -13.07 -11.14
N THR A 249 -0.72 -12.20 -10.20
CA THR A 249 -2.00 -11.49 -10.21
C THR A 249 -2.09 -10.55 -11.42
N LEU A 250 -1.01 -9.82 -11.73
CA LEU A 250 -0.95 -8.92 -12.91
C LEU A 250 -1.13 -9.68 -14.24
N LYS A 251 -0.50 -10.85 -14.37
CA LYS A 251 -0.69 -11.71 -15.56
C LYS A 251 -2.15 -12.09 -15.76
N THR A 252 -2.90 -12.34 -14.69
CA THR A 252 -4.34 -12.61 -14.76
C THR A 252 -5.13 -11.43 -15.35
N LEU A 253 -4.71 -10.20 -15.07
CA LEU A 253 -5.33 -9.00 -15.61
C LEU A 253 -4.94 -8.72 -17.07
N GLU A 254 -3.93 -9.42 -17.60
CA GLU A 254 -3.29 -9.10 -18.89
C GLU A 254 -2.81 -7.64 -18.94
N MET A 255 -2.43 -7.12 -17.78
CA MET A 255 -1.87 -5.77 -17.66
C MET A 255 -0.38 -5.82 -17.98
N ASP A 256 0.05 -4.95 -18.90
CA ASP A 256 1.46 -4.60 -18.98
C ASP A 256 1.77 -3.63 -17.82
N PRO A 257 2.69 -4.00 -16.93
CA PRO A 257 3.08 -3.11 -15.83
C PRO A 257 3.47 -1.71 -16.29
N SER A 258 4.02 -1.57 -17.51
CA SER A 258 4.46 -0.28 -18.06
C SER A 258 3.30 0.67 -18.44
N ASP A 259 2.07 0.17 -18.64
CA ASP A 259 0.93 0.99 -19.05
C ASP A 259 0.50 2.02 -17.98
N LEU A 260 0.79 1.75 -16.71
CA LEU A 260 0.51 2.67 -15.62
C LEU A 260 1.57 3.78 -15.44
N LEU A 261 2.67 3.70 -16.19
CA LEU A 261 3.74 4.70 -16.17
C LEU A 261 3.68 5.64 -17.39
N LYS A 262 2.68 5.47 -18.26
CA LYS A 262 2.38 6.35 -19.39
C LYS A 262 1.43 7.44 -18.96
#